data_0bb48726db1d7bbfe1ca39b700b6c05a
#
_entry.id   0bb48726db1d7bbfe1ca39b700b6c05a
#
_cell.length_a   1.000
_cell.length_b   1.000
_cell.length_c   1.000
_cell.angle_alpha   90.00
_cell.angle_beta   90.00
_cell.angle_gamma   90.00
#
_symmetry.space_group_name_H-M   'P 1'
#
loop_
_entity.id
_entity.type
_entity.pdbx_description
1 polymer ?
#
loop_
_entity_poly.entity_id
_entity_poly.type
_entity_poly.pdbx_seq_one_letter_code
_entity_poly.pdbx_strand_id
1 'polypeptide(L)'
;MRLPRFFALLLAFRLPLGALMAANPPAVVIATYNVENYLGEEAVAAETGGRRSRPKAEKAIDAVVQVIKDINPDILGVCEMGEPERFEDFKRRLAGAGLGYRDFEYVQALDSERHLALVSRFPIVARQSLTNVSFELAGRPEKVRRGFLDVTVQIASGYQLRVVGAHLKSKLPTPEGEALVRRNEALLLRKHLDEILAADPAVRLVCLGDFNDLKNEPSYHEITGARGKTYMTALPARDELGDTWTEYWKAADLYSRIDYIFVSPALHREVAPGSPRVYRSAYWNDASDHRPVYATIIPSNRP
;
A
#
# COMPACT_ATOMS: atom_id res chain seq x y z
N MET A 1 -20.37 -84.15 -17.26
CA MET A 1 -19.25 -83.26 -17.37
C MET A 1 -19.69 -81.93 -16.73
N ARG A 2 -19.20 -81.58 -15.53
CA ARG A 2 -19.55 -80.30 -14.80
C ARG A 2 -18.33 -79.38 -14.87
N LEU A 3 -18.50 -78.18 -15.44
CA LEU A 3 -17.48 -77.15 -15.46
C LEU A 3 -17.45 -76.40 -14.11
N PRO A 4 -16.27 -76.02 -13.60
CA PRO A 4 -16.17 -75.25 -12.39
C PRO A 4 -16.38 -73.72 -12.67
N ARG A 5 -17.15 -73.06 -11.78
CA ARG A 5 -17.33 -71.62 -11.76
C ARG A 5 -16.16 -70.98 -10.99
N PHE A 6 -15.35 -70.18 -11.68
CA PHE A 6 -14.37 -69.32 -11.05
C PHE A 6 -15.07 -68.04 -10.53
N PHE A 7 -15.03 -67.81 -9.23
CA PHE A 7 -15.37 -66.51 -8.59
C PHE A 7 -14.13 -65.67 -8.61
N ALA A 8 -14.14 -64.53 -9.35
CA ALA A 8 -13.13 -63.53 -9.28
C ALA A 8 -13.47 -62.56 -8.13
N LEU A 9 -12.64 -62.58 -7.10
CA LEU A 9 -12.72 -61.65 -5.96
C LEU A 9 -12.04 -60.30 -6.34
N LEU A 10 -12.82 -59.27 -6.65
CA LEU A 10 -12.33 -57.93 -6.87
C LEU A 10 -12.00 -57.29 -5.51
N LEU A 11 -10.72 -57.26 -5.16
CA LEU A 11 -10.21 -56.45 -4.03
C LEU A 11 -10.18 -54.96 -4.44
N ALA A 12 -11.15 -54.18 -3.98
CA ALA A 12 -11.14 -52.72 -4.11
C ALA A 12 -10.12 -52.11 -3.11
N PHE A 13 -8.95 -51.75 -3.60
CA PHE A 13 -8.00 -50.95 -2.86
C PHE A 13 -8.58 -49.53 -2.69
N ARG A 14 -9.12 -49.20 -1.51
CA ARG A 14 -9.40 -47.84 -1.12
C ARG A 14 -8.08 -47.18 -0.67
N LEU A 15 -7.49 -46.38 -1.54
CA LEU A 15 -6.44 -45.44 -1.13
C LEU A 15 -7.06 -44.44 -0.14
N PRO A 16 -6.46 -44.23 1.03
CA PRO A 16 -6.91 -43.18 1.92
C PRO A 16 -6.68 -41.84 1.20
N LEU A 17 -7.75 -41.07 1.00
CA LEU A 17 -7.68 -39.68 0.58
C LEU A 17 -7.06 -38.91 1.76
N GLY A 18 -5.73 -38.88 1.82
CA GLY A 18 -5.00 -38.05 2.77
C GLY A 18 -5.41 -36.61 2.50
N ALA A 19 -6.13 -36.01 3.45
CA ALA A 19 -6.35 -34.56 3.46
C ALA A 19 -4.96 -33.92 3.39
N LEU A 20 -4.62 -33.37 2.23
CA LEU A 20 -3.45 -32.52 2.07
C LEU A 20 -3.71 -31.32 2.99
N MET A 21 -3.12 -31.34 4.19
CA MET A 21 -3.17 -30.19 5.08
C MET A 21 -2.54 -29.03 4.30
N ALA A 22 -3.36 -28.06 3.92
CA ALA A 22 -2.88 -26.88 3.25
C ALA A 22 -1.82 -26.23 4.16
N ALA A 23 -0.60 -26.11 3.65
CA ALA A 23 0.47 -25.44 4.38
C ALA A 23 -0.03 -24.02 4.75
N ASN A 24 0.30 -23.57 5.96
CA ASN A 24 -0.03 -22.18 6.34
C ASN A 24 0.53 -21.22 5.29
N PRO A 25 -0.23 -20.20 4.88
CA PRO A 25 0.28 -19.20 3.96
C PRO A 25 1.57 -18.58 4.50
N PRO A 26 2.51 -18.18 3.64
CA PRO A 26 3.76 -17.56 4.08
C PRO A 26 3.49 -16.25 4.83
N ALA A 27 4.39 -15.87 5.74
CA ALA A 27 4.40 -14.52 6.27
C ALA A 27 4.61 -13.51 5.14
N VAL A 28 3.94 -12.36 5.21
CA VAL A 28 3.95 -11.32 4.17
C VAL A 28 4.45 -10.02 4.76
N VAL A 29 5.51 -9.46 4.19
CA VAL A 29 5.98 -8.12 4.53
C VAL A 29 5.28 -7.12 3.60
N ILE A 30 4.51 -6.20 4.21
CA ILE A 30 3.85 -5.10 3.50
C ILE A 30 4.49 -3.78 3.88
N ALA A 31 4.71 -2.90 2.89
CA ALA A 31 5.30 -1.59 3.09
C ALA A 31 4.57 -0.49 2.33
N THR A 32 4.76 0.75 2.80
CA THR A 32 4.43 1.98 2.07
C THR A 32 5.65 2.88 2.02
N TYR A 33 5.86 3.55 0.89
CA TYR A 33 6.98 4.46 0.70
C TYR A 33 6.59 5.62 -0.24
N ASN A 34 6.70 6.84 0.25
CA ASN A 34 6.75 8.03 -0.59
C ASN A 34 8.20 8.17 -1.10
N VAL A 35 8.37 8.09 -2.41
CA VAL A 35 9.70 8.06 -3.07
C VAL A 35 10.17 9.47 -3.50
N GLU A 36 9.55 10.52 -3.01
CA GLU A 36 9.89 11.93 -3.27
C GLU A 36 10.11 12.21 -4.76
N ASN A 37 9.00 12.49 -5.48
CA ASN A 37 9.06 12.90 -6.89
C ASN A 37 9.97 12.00 -7.76
N TYR A 38 9.61 10.74 -7.93
CA TYR A 38 10.31 9.82 -8.85
C TYR A 38 10.01 10.20 -10.32
N LEU A 39 10.36 11.44 -10.70
CA LEU A 39 9.99 12.08 -11.96
C LEU A 39 11.09 11.98 -13.00
N GLY A 40 10.69 12.05 -14.28
CA GLY A 40 11.57 12.21 -15.43
C GLY A 40 11.76 13.66 -15.88
N GLU A 41 12.60 13.85 -16.89
CA GLU A 41 12.85 15.18 -17.48
C GLU A 41 11.61 15.74 -18.18
N GLU A 42 10.75 14.88 -18.70
CA GLU A 42 9.54 15.26 -19.46
C GLU A 42 8.46 15.85 -18.59
N ALA A 43 8.28 15.34 -17.35
CA ALA A 43 7.32 15.89 -16.38
C ALA A 43 7.65 17.35 -16.04
N VAL A 44 8.93 17.68 -15.98
CA VAL A 44 9.44 19.04 -15.68
C VAL A 44 9.08 20.04 -16.79
N ALA A 45 8.85 19.59 -18.00
CA ALA A 45 8.51 20.45 -19.15
C ALA A 45 7.02 20.85 -19.19
N ALA A 46 6.13 20.11 -18.53
CA ALA A 46 4.68 20.26 -18.63
C ALA A 46 4.08 21.36 -17.70
N GLU A 47 4.80 21.80 -16.66
CA GLU A 47 4.30 22.81 -15.71
C GLU A 47 4.49 24.24 -16.24
N THR A 48 3.45 24.79 -16.80
CA THR A 48 3.33 26.23 -17.04
C THR A 48 2.76 26.91 -15.78
N GLY A 49 3.61 27.50 -14.94
CA GLY A 49 3.18 28.46 -13.92
C GLY A 49 3.47 28.13 -12.45
N GLY A 50 4.17 27.07 -12.11
CA GLY A 50 4.51 26.67 -10.75
C GLY A 50 6.00 26.44 -10.51
N ARG A 51 6.35 26.15 -9.27
CA ARG A 51 7.71 25.72 -8.89
C ARG A 51 7.99 24.39 -9.60
N ARG A 52 8.85 24.40 -10.60
CA ARG A 52 9.18 23.22 -11.41
C ARG A 52 9.74 22.13 -10.51
N SER A 53 9.07 20.96 -10.50
CA SER A 53 9.65 19.73 -9.97
C SER A 53 10.92 19.41 -10.78
N ARG A 54 11.92 18.80 -10.16
CA ARG A 54 13.14 18.40 -10.85
C ARG A 54 13.11 16.88 -11.05
N PRO A 55 13.70 16.37 -12.14
CA PRO A 55 13.92 14.93 -12.28
C PRO A 55 14.67 14.41 -11.07
N LYS A 56 14.28 13.23 -10.58
CA LYS A 56 14.99 12.58 -9.48
C LYS A 56 16.37 12.15 -9.95
N ALA A 57 17.40 12.55 -9.22
CA ALA A 57 18.78 12.23 -9.56
C ALA A 57 19.05 10.72 -9.51
N GLU A 58 19.88 10.19 -10.39
CA GLU A 58 20.23 8.75 -10.45
C GLU A 58 20.71 8.21 -9.11
N LYS A 59 21.60 8.94 -8.40
CA LYS A 59 22.03 8.55 -7.04
C LYS A 59 20.88 8.37 -6.07
N ALA A 60 19.87 9.23 -6.15
CA ALA A 60 18.69 9.14 -5.28
C ALA A 60 17.78 7.97 -5.69
N ILE A 61 17.66 7.69 -6.98
CA ILE A 61 16.96 6.51 -7.50
C ILE A 61 17.64 5.23 -7.01
N ASP A 62 18.96 5.13 -7.09
CA ASP A 62 19.72 3.98 -6.59
C ASP A 62 19.53 3.80 -5.07
N ALA A 63 19.51 4.91 -4.31
CA ALA A 63 19.24 4.88 -2.89
C ALA A 63 17.81 4.40 -2.57
N VAL A 64 16.79 4.83 -3.34
CA VAL A 64 15.41 4.31 -3.22
C VAL A 64 15.38 2.79 -3.41
N VAL A 65 16.03 2.29 -4.45
CA VAL A 65 16.10 0.84 -4.73
C VAL A 65 16.79 0.10 -3.60
N GLN A 66 17.87 0.67 -3.04
CA GLN A 66 18.59 0.06 -1.91
C GLN A 66 17.72 0.02 -0.65
N VAL A 67 17.00 1.10 -0.32
CA VAL A 67 16.03 1.14 0.79
C VAL A 67 14.99 0.03 0.65
N ILE A 68 14.42 -0.13 -0.55
CA ILE A 68 13.43 -1.19 -0.82
C ILE A 68 14.08 -2.58 -0.68
N LYS A 69 15.30 -2.75 -1.14
CA LYS A 69 16.05 -4.01 -1.01
C LYS A 69 16.34 -4.38 0.44
N ASP A 70 16.66 -3.41 1.29
CA ASP A 70 16.94 -3.64 2.71
C ASP A 70 15.68 -4.10 3.47
N ILE A 71 14.51 -3.51 3.16
CA ILE A 71 13.23 -3.92 3.75
C ILE A 71 12.76 -5.24 3.13
N ASN A 72 12.99 -5.41 1.82
CA ASN A 72 12.60 -6.57 1.02
C ASN A 72 11.09 -6.91 1.13
N PRO A 73 10.18 -5.95 0.96
CA PRO A 73 8.76 -6.17 1.12
C PRO A 73 8.19 -7.09 0.03
N ASP A 74 7.16 -7.86 0.37
CA ASP A 74 6.43 -8.69 -0.60
C ASP A 74 5.39 -7.87 -1.36
N ILE A 75 4.83 -6.86 -0.70
CA ILE A 75 3.88 -5.91 -1.27
C ILE A 75 4.33 -4.50 -0.86
N LEU A 76 4.53 -3.62 -1.83
CA LEU A 76 4.95 -2.25 -1.61
C LEU A 76 3.98 -1.28 -2.30
N GLY A 77 3.29 -0.45 -1.51
CA GLY A 77 2.58 0.73 -2.00
C GLY A 77 3.54 1.91 -2.12
N VAL A 78 3.47 2.63 -3.23
CA VAL A 78 4.37 3.72 -3.58
C VAL A 78 3.56 4.99 -3.80
N CYS A 79 3.98 6.09 -3.17
CA CYS A 79 3.51 7.44 -3.42
C CYS A 79 4.57 8.24 -4.19
N GLU A 80 4.14 9.21 -4.99
CA GLU A 80 4.97 10.09 -5.82
C GLU A 80 5.75 9.35 -6.91
N MET A 81 5.18 8.28 -7.43
CA MET A 81 5.66 7.68 -8.67
C MET A 81 5.44 8.66 -9.82
N GLY A 82 6.43 8.82 -10.66
CA GLY A 82 6.36 9.63 -11.87
C GLY A 82 5.53 8.95 -12.98
N GLU A 83 5.71 9.45 -14.18
CA GLU A 83 5.02 9.04 -15.39
C GLU A 83 5.16 7.53 -15.67
N PRO A 84 4.33 6.94 -16.56
CA PRO A 84 4.36 5.51 -16.86
C PRO A 84 5.77 4.98 -17.21
N GLU A 85 6.56 5.76 -17.93
CA GLU A 85 7.94 5.42 -18.31
C GLU A 85 8.85 5.31 -17.09
N ARG A 86 8.64 6.15 -16.07
CA ARG A 86 9.36 6.09 -14.79
C ARG A 86 8.93 4.89 -13.96
N PHE A 87 7.68 4.52 -14.02
CA PHE A 87 7.23 3.27 -13.38
C PHE A 87 7.85 2.04 -14.06
N GLU A 88 7.97 2.03 -15.39
CA GLU A 88 8.68 0.96 -16.11
C GLU A 88 10.18 0.92 -15.76
N ASP A 89 10.84 2.08 -15.62
CA ASP A 89 12.22 2.16 -15.13
C ASP A 89 12.35 1.62 -13.70
N PHE A 90 11.46 2.03 -12.81
CA PHE A 90 11.41 1.54 -11.43
C PHE A 90 11.31 0.01 -11.36
N LYS A 91 10.39 -0.60 -12.11
CA LYS A 91 10.25 -2.06 -12.19
C LYS A 91 11.52 -2.75 -12.67
N ARG A 92 12.18 -2.20 -13.70
CA ARG A 92 13.46 -2.75 -14.22
C ARG A 92 14.57 -2.70 -13.17
N ARG A 93 14.68 -1.58 -12.43
CA ARG A 93 15.69 -1.42 -11.37
C ARG A 93 15.45 -2.36 -10.21
N LEU A 94 14.18 -2.53 -9.77
CA LEU A 94 13.83 -3.50 -8.75
C LEU A 94 14.18 -4.94 -9.18
N ALA A 95 13.88 -5.31 -10.41
CA ALA A 95 14.25 -6.60 -10.97
C ALA A 95 15.78 -6.78 -11.05
N GLY A 96 16.51 -5.75 -11.50
CA GLY A 96 17.99 -5.74 -11.53
C GLY A 96 18.62 -5.86 -10.15
N ALA A 97 17.95 -5.36 -9.09
CA ALA A 97 18.35 -5.52 -7.69
C ALA A 97 18.03 -6.90 -7.09
N GLY A 98 17.41 -7.81 -7.87
CA GLY A 98 17.02 -9.14 -7.44
C GLY A 98 15.68 -9.20 -6.68
N LEU A 99 14.89 -8.12 -6.72
CA LEU A 99 13.56 -8.07 -6.12
C LEU A 99 12.53 -8.66 -7.09
N GLY A 100 11.98 -9.82 -6.77
CA GLY A 100 11.18 -10.64 -7.67
C GLY A 100 9.70 -10.24 -7.72
N TYR A 101 9.39 -8.96 -7.90
CA TYR A 101 8.01 -8.52 -8.12
C TYR A 101 7.48 -8.99 -9.47
N ARG A 102 6.22 -9.43 -9.49
CA ARG A 102 5.60 -10.06 -10.68
C ARG A 102 4.30 -9.40 -11.10
N ASP A 103 3.63 -8.73 -10.17
CA ASP A 103 2.35 -8.07 -10.45
C ASP A 103 2.37 -6.62 -9.97
N PHE A 104 1.66 -5.76 -10.69
CA PHE A 104 1.81 -4.32 -10.58
C PHE A 104 0.46 -3.62 -10.73
N GLU A 105 0.27 -2.52 -10.00
CA GLU A 105 -0.81 -1.56 -10.21
C GLU A 105 -0.22 -0.17 -10.35
N TYR A 106 -0.79 0.64 -11.25
CA TYR A 106 -0.40 2.02 -11.46
C TYR A 106 -1.67 2.87 -11.63
N VAL A 107 -1.81 3.90 -10.78
CA VAL A 107 -3.00 4.73 -10.72
C VAL A 107 -2.68 6.12 -11.21
N GLN A 108 -3.09 6.43 -12.41
CA GLN A 108 -3.01 7.75 -13.02
C GLN A 108 -4.39 8.44 -12.88
N ALA A 109 -4.42 9.48 -12.05
CA ALA A 109 -5.62 10.29 -11.83
C ALA A 109 -5.42 11.73 -12.36
N LEU A 110 -5.89 12.75 -11.67
CA LEU A 110 -5.83 14.14 -12.12
C LEU A 110 -4.43 14.77 -11.96
N ASP A 111 -3.64 14.36 -10.96
CA ASP A 111 -2.26 14.84 -10.79
C ASP A 111 -1.42 14.34 -11.97
N SER A 112 -0.77 15.26 -12.70
CA SER A 112 -0.01 14.93 -13.91
C SER A 112 1.39 14.38 -13.62
N GLU A 113 1.87 14.52 -12.37
CA GLU A 113 3.24 14.20 -12.01
C GLU A 113 3.34 13.10 -10.98
N ARG A 114 2.44 13.10 -9.99
CA ARG A 114 2.53 12.24 -8.80
C ARG A 114 1.42 11.22 -8.78
N HIS A 115 1.80 9.98 -9.01
CA HIS A 115 0.88 8.86 -9.11
C HIS A 115 1.06 7.89 -7.95
N LEU A 116 0.04 7.04 -7.74
CA LEU A 116 0.13 5.91 -6.84
C LEU A 116 0.55 4.67 -7.64
N ALA A 117 1.37 3.83 -7.04
CA ALA A 117 1.71 2.54 -7.60
C ALA A 117 1.77 1.46 -6.52
N LEU A 118 1.69 0.21 -6.96
CA LEU A 118 1.91 -0.95 -6.11
C LEU A 118 2.72 -1.99 -6.88
N VAL A 119 3.67 -2.60 -6.21
CA VAL A 119 4.40 -3.76 -6.71
C VAL A 119 4.19 -4.93 -5.76
N SER A 120 3.96 -6.13 -6.30
CA SER A 120 3.65 -7.33 -5.55
C SER A 120 4.42 -8.54 -6.07
N ARG A 121 4.87 -9.40 -5.17
CA ARG A 121 5.37 -10.75 -5.49
C ARG A 121 4.25 -11.75 -5.73
N PHE A 122 3.04 -11.41 -5.25
CA PHE A 122 1.85 -12.23 -5.34
C PHE A 122 0.91 -11.72 -6.44
N PRO A 123 0.07 -12.57 -7.03
CA PRO A 123 -0.87 -12.15 -8.06
C PRO A 123 -1.89 -11.11 -7.56
N ILE A 124 -2.13 -10.07 -8.32
CA ILE A 124 -3.25 -9.14 -8.15
C ILE A 124 -4.45 -9.73 -8.89
N VAL A 125 -5.44 -10.21 -8.15
CA VAL A 125 -6.62 -10.92 -8.70
C VAL A 125 -7.81 -10.00 -8.94
N ALA A 126 -7.81 -8.79 -8.37
CA ALA A 126 -8.79 -7.75 -8.68
C ALA A 126 -8.15 -6.36 -8.60
N ARG A 127 -8.59 -5.46 -9.50
CA ARG A 127 -8.18 -4.06 -9.58
C ARG A 127 -9.43 -3.20 -9.59
N GLN A 128 -9.56 -2.32 -8.60
CA GLN A 128 -10.74 -1.49 -8.36
C GLN A 128 -10.32 -0.05 -8.03
N SER A 129 -9.15 0.37 -8.52
CA SER A 129 -8.57 1.69 -8.28
C SER A 129 -9.49 2.80 -8.77
N LEU A 130 -9.60 3.88 -8.00
CA LEU A 130 -10.52 4.99 -8.23
C LEU A 130 -9.74 6.22 -8.72
N THR A 131 -9.91 6.60 -9.98
CA THR A 131 -9.19 7.71 -10.62
C THR A 131 -10.04 8.98 -10.79
N ASN A 132 -11.36 8.90 -10.64
CA ASN A 132 -12.30 10.01 -10.85
C ASN A 132 -13.22 10.18 -9.63
N VAL A 133 -12.63 10.45 -8.47
CA VAL A 133 -13.38 10.71 -7.24
C VAL A 133 -13.53 12.21 -7.08
N SER A 134 -14.77 12.70 -6.90
CA SER A 134 -15.07 14.12 -6.78
C SER A 134 -15.85 14.43 -5.51
N PHE A 135 -15.74 15.67 -5.06
CA PHE A 135 -16.48 16.24 -3.93
C PHE A 135 -16.82 17.70 -4.23
N GLU A 136 -17.67 18.28 -3.41
CA GLU A 136 -17.99 19.70 -3.49
C GLU A 136 -17.30 20.44 -2.35
N LEU A 137 -16.64 21.55 -2.64
CA LEU A 137 -15.98 22.41 -1.68
C LEU A 137 -16.32 23.87 -1.96
N ALA A 138 -16.96 24.54 -0.99
CA ALA A 138 -17.40 25.92 -1.11
C ALA A 138 -18.23 26.21 -2.39
N GLY A 139 -19.12 25.28 -2.78
CA GLY A 139 -19.96 25.39 -3.99
C GLY A 139 -19.21 25.15 -5.31
N ARG A 140 -18.03 24.58 -5.27
CA ARG A 140 -17.22 24.23 -6.45
C ARG A 140 -16.91 22.74 -6.47
N PRO A 141 -16.96 22.11 -7.66
CA PRO A 141 -16.54 20.73 -7.81
C PRO A 141 -15.02 20.61 -7.69
N GLU A 142 -14.56 19.75 -6.81
CA GLU A 142 -13.17 19.39 -6.59
C GLU A 142 -12.97 17.89 -6.84
N LYS A 143 -11.71 17.47 -7.03
CA LYS A 143 -11.37 16.06 -7.25
C LYS A 143 -10.23 15.62 -6.34
N VAL A 144 -10.27 14.36 -5.94
CA VAL A 144 -9.12 13.67 -5.34
C VAL A 144 -8.03 13.57 -6.40
N ARG A 145 -6.97 14.35 -6.23
CA ARG A 145 -5.98 14.57 -7.31
C ARG A 145 -5.24 13.30 -7.71
N ARG A 146 -4.88 12.43 -6.75
CA ARG A 146 -4.09 11.20 -6.98
C ARG A 146 -4.96 9.95 -7.03
N GLY A 147 -6.28 10.10 -6.84
CA GLY A 147 -7.20 8.97 -6.76
C GLY A 147 -6.92 8.09 -5.54
N PHE A 148 -7.46 6.86 -5.57
CA PHE A 148 -7.18 5.82 -4.58
C PHE A 148 -6.81 4.52 -5.30
N LEU A 149 -5.70 3.92 -4.92
CA LEU A 149 -5.33 2.58 -5.35
C LEU A 149 -6.21 1.59 -4.59
N ASP A 150 -6.72 0.57 -5.28
CA ASP A 150 -7.49 -0.51 -4.66
C ASP A 150 -7.29 -1.82 -5.43
N VAL A 151 -6.63 -2.76 -4.80
CA VAL A 151 -6.34 -4.08 -5.37
C VAL A 151 -6.59 -5.20 -4.37
N THR A 152 -6.91 -6.40 -4.89
CA THR A 152 -6.92 -7.62 -4.10
C THR A 152 -5.76 -8.50 -4.51
N VAL A 153 -4.91 -8.86 -3.56
CA VAL A 153 -3.72 -9.68 -3.75
C VAL A 153 -3.97 -11.08 -3.21
N GLN A 154 -3.72 -12.11 -4.02
CA GLN A 154 -3.85 -13.52 -3.64
C GLN A 154 -2.55 -14.02 -3.04
N ILE A 155 -2.49 -14.16 -1.72
CA ILE A 155 -1.30 -14.63 -1.00
C ILE A 155 -1.16 -16.15 -1.08
N ALA A 156 -2.26 -16.85 -0.88
CA ALA A 156 -2.35 -18.31 -0.99
C ALA A 156 -3.79 -18.73 -1.31
N SER A 157 -4.02 -20.01 -1.62
CA SER A 157 -5.38 -20.53 -1.79
C SER A 157 -6.23 -20.23 -0.54
N GLY A 158 -7.37 -19.54 -0.72
CA GLY A 158 -8.25 -19.12 0.37
C GLY A 158 -7.76 -17.94 1.23
N TYR A 159 -6.60 -17.33 0.91
CA TYR A 159 -6.11 -16.16 1.64
C TYR A 159 -5.86 -14.98 0.69
N GLN A 160 -6.68 -13.97 0.82
CA GLN A 160 -6.58 -12.71 0.07
C GLN A 160 -6.33 -11.55 1.01
N LEU A 161 -5.59 -10.57 0.52
CA LEU A 161 -5.33 -9.29 1.17
C LEU A 161 -5.82 -8.18 0.24
N ARG A 162 -6.78 -7.36 0.70
CA ARG A 162 -7.17 -6.15 -0.02
C ARG A 162 -6.29 -4.99 0.42
N VAL A 163 -5.72 -4.29 -0.55
CA VAL A 163 -4.80 -3.17 -0.32
C VAL A 163 -5.37 -1.92 -0.96
N VAL A 164 -5.65 -0.91 -0.13
CA VAL A 164 -6.05 0.43 -0.55
C VAL A 164 -4.89 1.37 -0.31
N GLY A 165 -4.51 2.15 -1.32
CA GLY A 165 -3.42 3.12 -1.23
C GLY A 165 -3.93 4.55 -1.42
N ALA A 166 -3.38 5.51 -0.67
CA ALA A 166 -3.73 6.91 -0.78
C ALA A 166 -2.50 7.83 -0.63
N HIS A 167 -2.53 8.95 -1.33
CA HIS A 167 -1.64 10.08 -1.09
C HIS A 167 -2.51 11.34 -1.06
N LEU A 168 -2.85 11.80 0.15
CA LEU A 168 -3.76 12.92 0.34
C LEU A 168 -3.07 14.27 0.07
N LYS A 169 -3.86 15.32 -0.03
CA LYS A 169 -3.40 16.69 -0.26
C LYS A 169 -2.31 17.08 0.75
N SER A 170 -1.17 17.52 0.23
CA SER A 170 -0.03 18.00 1.04
C SER A 170 -0.37 19.27 1.84
N LYS A 171 0.49 19.64 2.77
CA LYS A 171 0.37 20.87 3.58
C LYS A 171 0.70 22.16 2.81
N LEU A 172 1.01 22.06 1.50
CA LEU A 172 1.19 23.25 0.67
C LEU A 172 -0.14 24.00 0.51
N PRO A 173 -0.16 25.33 0.81
CA PRO A 173 -1.37 26.14 0.79
C PRO A 173 -2.11 26.08 -0.55
N THR A 174 -3.44 26.10 -0.47
CA THR A 174 -4.35 26.29 -1.62
C THR A 174 -5.38 27.37 -1.27
N PRO A 175 -6.01 28.00 -2.26
CA PRO A 175 -7.04 29.01 -2.00
C PRO A 175 -8.19 28.52 -1.12
N GLU A 176 -8.54 27.25 -1.22
CA GLU A 176 -9.64 26.59 -0.48
C GLU A 176 -9.21 26.18 0.94
N GLY A 177 -7.92 26.26 1.28
CA GLY A 177 -7.34 25.72 2.49
C GLY A 177 -7.01 24.22 2.35
N GLU A 178 -5.71 23.91 2.34
CA GLU A 178 -5.21 22.54 2.10
C GLU A 178 -5.70 21.52 3.14
N ALA A 179 -5.87 21.94 4.39
CA ALA A 179 -6.37 21.07 5.47
C ALA A 179 -7.82 20.63 5.22
N LEU A 180 -8.65 21.56 4.68
CA LEU A 180 -10.03 21.26 4.35
C LEU A 180 -10.14 20.33 3.14
N VAL A 181 -9.32 20.56 2.11
CA VAL A 181 -9.21 19.66 0.95
C VAL A 181 -8.81 18.25 1.42
N ARG A 182 -7.73 18.14 2.18
CA ARG A 182 -7.21 16.88 2.71
C ARG A 182 -8.24 16.12 3.54
N ARG A 183 -8.99 16.84 4.40
CA ARG A 183 -10.06 16.22 5.19
C ARG A 183 -11.19 15.67 4.30
N ASN A 184 -11.59 16.38 3.25
CA ASN A 184 -12.61 15.88 2.32
C ASN A 184 -12.11 14.66 1.54
N GLU A 185 -10.85 14.63 1.11
CA GLU A 185 -10.24 13.45 0.51
C GLU A 185 -10.25 12.27 1.50
N ALA A 186 -9.94 12.51 2.78
CA ALA A 186 -9.98 11.49 3.82
C ALA A 186 -11.41 10.95 4.08
N LEU A 187 -12.43 11.81 4.06
CA LEU A 187 -13.83 11.41 4.16
C LEU A 187 -14.26 10.51 3.00
N LEU A 188 -13.84 10.82 1.78
CA LEU A 188 -14.12 9.98 0.60
C LEU A 188 -13.39 8.64 0.66
N LEU A 189 -12.13 8.65 1.10
CA LEU A 189 -11.39 7.42 1.38
C LEU A 189 -12.10 6.59 2.44
N ARG A 190 -12.53 7.21 3.55
CA ARG A 190 -13.28 6.54 4.61
C ARG A 190 -14.56 5.90 4.09
N LYS A 191 -15.34 6.63 3.30
CA LYS A 191 -16.54 6.10 2.67
C LYS A 191 -16.24 4.84 1.86
N HIS A 192 -15.17 4.86 1.05
CA HIS A 192 -14.74 3.69 0.28
C HIS A 192 -14.35 2.52 1.19
N LEU A 193 -13.59 2.77 2.27
CA LEU A 193 -13.25 1.74 3.26
C LEU A 193 -14.49 1.17 3.95
N ASP A 194 -15.49 2.01 4.27
CA ASP A 194 -16.76 1.57 4.86
C ASP A 194 -17.56 0.67 3.91
N GLU A 195 -17.60 0.98 2.62
CA GLU A 195 -18.24 0.15 1.60
C GLU A 195 -17.59 -1.24 1.51
N ILE A 196 -16.26 -1.30 1.54
CA ILE A 196 -15.51 -2.57 1.57
C ILE A 196 -15.84 -3.37 2.83
N LEU A 197 -15.78 -2.74 4.01
CA LEU A 197 -16.01 -3.38 5.31
C LEU A 197 -17.47 -3.79 5.52
N ALA A 198 -18.42 -3.07 4.91
CA ALA A 198 -19.83 -3.42 4.92
C ALA A 198 -20.14 -4.62 4.03
N ALA A 199 -19.47 -4.71 2.87
CA ALA A 199 -19.61 -5.84 1.95
C ALA A 199 -19.01 -7.14 2.52
N ASP A 200 -17.90 -7.05 3.23
CA ASP A 200 -17.25 -8.17 3.91
C ASP A 200 -16.61 -7.71 5.24
N PRO A 201 -17.30 -7.91 6.38
CA PRO A 201 -16.75 -7.56 7.70
C PRO A 201 -15.52 -8.39 8.11
N ALA A 202 -15.24 -9.49 7.43
CA ALA A 202 -14.07 -10.35 7.66
C ALA A 202 -12.90 -10.04 6.71
N VAL A 203 -13.04 -9.04 5.84
CA VAL A 203 -12.01 -8.67 4.86
C VAL A 203 -10.70 -8.32 5.55
N ARG A 204 -9.62 -8.92 5.08
CA ARG A 204 -8.26 -8.55 5.46
C ARG A 204 -7.84 -7.33 4.65
N LEU A 205 -8.13 -6.15 5.19
CA LEU A 205 -7.96 -4.86 4.53
C LEU A 205 -6.77 -4.10 5.12
N VAL A 206 -5.90 -3.64 4.24
CA VAL A 206 -4.84 -2.68 4.53
C VAL A 206 -5.17 -1.37 3.82
N CYS A 207 -5.06 -0.25 4.53
CA CYS A 207 -5.02 1.07 3.93
C CYS A 207 -3.66 1.70 4.26
N LEU A 208 -2.90 2.09 3.24
CA LEU A 208 -1.52 2.55 3.39
C LEU A 208 -1.21 3.75 2.50
N GLY A 209 -0.19 4.51 2.86
CA GLY A 209 0.27 5.65 2.06
C GLY A 209 0.73 6.83 2.89
N ASP A 210 0.83 7.97 2.19
CA ASP A 210 1.10 9.28 2.76
C ASP A 210 -0.23 10.04 2.93
N PHE A 211 -0.61 10.24 4.19
CA PHE A 211 -1.88 10.90 4.51
C PHE A 211 -1.73 12.39 4.80
N ASN A 212 -0.50 12.90 4.79
CA ASN A 212 -0.15 14.30 5.00
C ASN A 212 -0.73 14.93 6.28
N ASP A 213 -1.16 14.11 7.25
CA ASP A 213 -1.73 14.55 8.53
C ASP A 213 -1.13 13.79 9.71
N LEU A 214 -1.05 14.47 10.85
CA LEU A 214 -0.59 13.89 12.10
C LEU A 214 -1.74 13.11 12.77
N LYS A 215 -1.37 12.26 13.74
CA LYS A 215 -2.33 11.41 14.48
C LYS A 215 -3.45 12.19 15.19
N ASN A 216 -3.24 13.45 15.55
CA ASN A 216 -4.21 14.31 16.21
C ASN A 216 -4.99 15.21 15.25
N GLU A 217 -4.78 15.09 13.95
CA GLU A 217 -5.42 15.91 12.92
C GLU A 217 -6.67 15.23 12.31
N PRO A 218 -7.58 16.02 11.71
CA PRO A 218 -8.89 15.51 11.26
C PRO A 218 -8.81 14.35 10.29
N SER A 219 -7.95 14.40 9.27
CA SER A 219 -7.89 13.36 8.24
C SER A 219 -7.54 11.99 8.81
N TYR A 220 -6.64 11.93 9.79
CA TYR A 220 -6.31 10.69 10.50
C TYR A 220 -7.54 10.10 11.21
N HIS A 221 -8.32 10.96 11.89
CA HIS A 221 -9.53 10.53 12.59
C HIS A 221 -10.63 10.06 11.64
N GLU A 222 -10.81 10.75 10.50
CA GLU A 222 -11.75 10.30 9.47
C GLU A 222 -11.37 8.89 8.98
N ILE A 223 -10.10 8.62 8.68
CA ILE A 223 -9.65 7.31 8.17
C ILE A 223 -9.83 6.20 9.21
N THR A 224 -9.48 6.46 10.48
CA THR A 224 -9.68 5.46 11.54
C THR A 224 -11.15 5.14 11.75
N GLY A 225 -12.02 6.10 11.56
CA GLY A 225 -13.45 5.98 11.74
C GLY A 225 -13.88 5.85 13.21
N ALA A 226 -15.17 5.63 13.43
CA ALA A 226 -15.70 5.41 14.76
C ALA A 226 -15.29 4.04 15.32
N ARG A 227 -15.04 3.97 16.64
CA ARG A 227 -14.74 2.70 17.31
C ARG A 227 -15.87 1.70 17.08
N GLY A 228 -15.53 0.49 16.67
CA GLY A 228 -16.48 -0.56 16.35
C GLY A 228 -15.97 -1.54 15.29
N LYS A 229 -16.90 -2.19 14.60
CA LYS A 229 -16.58 -3.25 13.61
C LYS A 229 -15.85 -2.74 12.36
N THR A 230 -15.96 -1.46 12.04
CA THR A 230 -15.32 -0.85 10.87
C THR A 230 -14.12 0.03 11.22
N TYR A 231 -13.67 0.01 12.48
CA TYR A 231 -12.54 0.81 12.94
C TYR A 231 -11.23 0.32 12.32
N MET A 232 -10.54 1.23 11.62
CA MET A 232 -9.22 0.95 11.04
C MET A 232 -8.13 1.30 12.05
N THR A 233 -7.32 0.31 12.43
CA THR A 233 -6.24 0.49 13.40
C THR A 233 -4.96 0.92 12.72
N ALA A 234 -4.45 2.12 13.04
CA ALA A 234 -3.10 2.51 12.61
C ALA A 234 -2.04 1.69 13.35
N LEU A 235 -1.13 1.08 12.62
CA LEU A 235 -0.05 0.28 13.20
C LEU A 235 0.97 1.18 13.92
N PRO A 236 1.39 0.83 15.15
CA PRO A 236 2.30 1.64 15.96
C PRO A 236 3.77 1.44 15.55
N ALA A 237 4.11 1.85 14.33
CA ALA A 237 5.47 1.70 13.80
C ALA A 237 6.47 2.65 14.45
N ARG A 238 7.69 2.15 14.70
CA ARG A 238 8.84 2.91 15.22
C ARG A 238 10.14 2.30 14.69
N ASP A 239 11.21 3.08 14.64
CA ASP A 239 12.53 2.56 14.33
C ASP A 239 13.23 1.93 15.57
N GLU A 240 14.49 1.54 15.42
CA GLU A 240 15.28 0.87 16.47
C GLU A 240 15.59 1.80 17.65
N LEU A 241 15.55 3.11 17.45
CA LEU A 241 15.76 4.11 18.50
C LEU A 241 14.46 4.55 19.16
N GLY A 242 13.32 4.08 18.65
CA GLY A 242 11.99 4.42 19.14
C GLY A 242 11.37 5.62 18.44
N ASP A 243 12.04 6.22 17.44
CA ASP A 243 11.51 7.33 16.65
C ASP A 243 10.35 6.87 15.78
N THR A 244 9.33 7.74 15.64
CA THR A 244 8.10 7.43 14.91
C THR A 244 7.88 8.29 13.67
N TRP A 245 8.70 9.33 13.47
CA TRP A 245 8.56 10.24 12.33
C TRP A 245 8.85 9.52 11.00
N THR A 246 8.19 9.98 9.94
CA THR A 246 8.32 9.39 8.60
C THR A 246 8.71 10.39 7.54
N GLU A 247 8.58 11.68 7.78
CA GLU A 247 8.96 12.79 6.89
C GLU A 247 9.89 13.75 7.59
N TYR A 248 10.88 14.27 6.87
CA TYR A 248 11.70 15.41 7.28
C TYR A 248 11.53 16.57 6.31
N TRP A 249 10.71 17.53 6.68
CA TRP A 249 10.56 18.75 5.90
C TRP A 249 11.70 19.73 6.17
N LYS A 250 12.72 19.65 5.32
CA LYS A 250 13.97 20.41 5.44
C LYS A 250 13.77 21.92 5.51
N ALA A 251 12.78 22.48 4.78
CA ALA A 251 12.54 23.92 4.76
C ALA A 251 12.10 24.50 6.11
N ALA A 252 11.51 23.69 6.98
CA ALA A 252 11.03 24.08 8.31
C ALA A 252 11.80 23.38 9.45
N ASP A 253 12.80 22.54 9.12
CA ASP A 253 13.52 21.69 10.09
C ASP A 253 12.54 20.88 10.95
N LEU A 254 11.52 20.28 10.31
CA LEU A 254 10.41 19.63 10.98
C LEU A 254 10.35 18.14 10.64
N TYR A 255 10.31 17.33 11.69
CA TYR A 255 10.06 15.88 11.58
C TYR A 255 8.60 15.58 11.86
N SER A 256 7.92 14.90 10.95
CA SER A 256 6.50 14.59 11.00
C SER A 256 6.24 13.10 10.84
N ARG A 257 5.17 12.58 11.45
CA ARG A 257 4.64 11.27 11.12
C ARG A 257 3.37 11.43 10.31
N ILE A 258 3.46 11.18 9.00
CA ILE A 258 2.36 11.36 8.06
C ILE A 258 2.11 10.13 7.16
N ASP A 259 3.04 9.17 7.17
CA ASP A 259 2.87 7.88 6.50
C ASP A 259 2.37 6.82 7.48
N TYR A 260 1.34 6.09 7.10
CA TYR A 260 0.70 5.09 7.96
C TYR A 260 0.35 3.82 7.19
N ILE A 261 0.23 2.73 7.97
CA ILE A 261 -0.47 1.51 7.59
C ILE A 261 -1.61 1.34 8.56
N PHE A 262 -2.83 1.39 8.05
CA PHE A 262 -4.07 1.10 8.79
C PHE A 262 -4.54 -0.30 8.40
N VAL A 263 -5.07 -1.04 9.36
CA VAL A 263 -5.57 -2.40 9.13
C VAL A 263 -6.97 -2.59 9.67
N SER A 264 -7.77 -3.42 9.00
CA SER A 264 -9.10 -3.82 9.47
C SER A 264 -9.02 -4.65 10.76
N PRO A 265 -10.12 -4.77 11.52
CA PRO A 265 -10.17 -5.62 12.72
C PRO A 265 -9.79 -7.08 12.45
N ALA A 266 -10.17 -7.62 11.30
CA ALA A 266 -9.81 -8.98 10.90
C ALA A 266 -8.29 -9.12 10.73
N LEU A 267 -7.66 -8.20 10.00
CA LEU A 267 -6.23 -8.25 9.72
C LEU A 267 -5.38 -7.88 10.93
N HIS A 268 -5.85 -6.99 11.82
CA HIS A 268 -5.08 -6.56 13.00
C HIS A 268 -4.59 -7.73 13.86
N ARG A 269 -5.34 -8.82 13.92
CA ARG A 269 -5.00 -10.05 14.67
C ARG A 269 -3.87 -10.85 14.02
N GLU A 270 -3.58 -10.59 12.76
CA GLU A 270 -2.56 -11.28 11.96
C GLU A 270 -1.26 -10.46 11.82
N VAL A 271 -1.25 -9.23 12.36
CA VAL A 271 -0.01 -8.43 12.40
C VAL A 271 0.95 -9.04 13.42
N ALA A 272 2.15 -9.38 12.95
CA ALA A 272 3.17 -9.95 13.83
C ALA A 272 3.53 -8.98 14.95
N PRO A 273 3.55 -9.42 16.23
CA PRO A 273 3.89 -8.57 17.35
C PRO A 273 5.27 -7.89 17.17
N GLY A 274 5.31 -6.56 17.37
CA GLY A 274 6.54 -5.77 17.25
C GLY A 274 7.07 -5.62 15.82
N SER A 275 6.33 -6.11 14.80
CA SER A 275 6.76 -6.00 13.40
C SER A 275 6.53 -4.63 12.76
N PRO A 276 5.56 -3.78 13.18
CA PRO A 276 5.43 -2.46 12.59
C PRO A 276 6.69 -1.62 12.84
N ARG A 277 7.35 -1.22 11.76
CA ARG A 277 8.62 -0.48 11.77
C ARG A 277 8.55 0.76 10.89
N VAL A 278 9.30 1.77 11.29
CA VAL A 278 9.78 2.83 10.41
C VAL A 278 11.21 2.44 10.01
N TYR A 279 11.50 2.47 8.71
CA TYR A 279 12.83 2.14 8.22
C TYR A 279 13.84 3.21 8.63
N ARG A 280 15.06 2.76 9.00
CA ARG A 280 16.17 3.63 9.33
C ARG A 280 17.45 3.15 8.62
N SER A 281 18.17 4.08 8.03
CA SER A 281 19.53 3.87 7.52
C SER A 281 20.30 5.18 7.56
N ALA A 282 21.63 5.10 7.38
CA ALA A 282 22.46 6.30 7.30
C ALA A 282 22.21 7.11 6.02
N TYR A 283 21.62 6.52 4.99
CA TYR A 283 21.39 7.11 3.67
C TYR A 283 19.91 7.33 3.31
N TRP A 284 19.00 7.25 4.31
CA TRP A 284 17.57 7.42 4.05
C TRP A 284 17.26 8.75 3.33
N ASN A 285 17.93 9.84 3.72
CA ASN A 285 17.74 11.19 3.16
C ASN A 285 18.39 11.39 1.76
N ASP A 286 19.25 10.48 1.33
CA ASP A 286 19.72 10.43 -0.07
C ASP A 286 18.62 9.88 -1.01
N ALA A 287 17.73 9.06 -0.47
CA ALA A 287 16.68 8.38 -1.20
C ALA A 287 15.39 9.21 -1.32
N SER A 288 14.92 9.78 -0.20
CA SER A 288 13.66 10.51 -0.09
C SER A 288 13.68 11.36 1.19
N ASP A 289 12.85 12.39 1.25
CA ASP A 289 12.50 13.09 2.48
C ASP A 289 11.56 12.28 3.38
N HIS A 290 11.05 11.14 2.89
CA HIS A 290 10.27 10.17 3.66
C HIS A 290 11.05 8.91 4.02
N ARG A 291 10.62 8.26 5.11
CA ARG A 291 11.08 6.93 5.53
C ARG A 291 9.94 5.92 5.38
N PRO A 292 10.18 4.76 4.76
CA PRO A 292 9.16 3.73 4.63
C PRO A 292 8.60 3.26 5.96
N VAL A 293 7.31 2.91 5.95
CA VAL A 293 6.65 2.18 7.03
C VAL A 293 6.36 0.76 6.54
N TYR A 294 6.68 -0.25 7.34
CA TYR A 294 6.43 -1.63 6.99
C TYR A 294 5.98 -2.48 8.18
N ALA A 295 5.32 -3.59 7.89
CA ALA A 295 4.87 -4.56 8.88
C ALA A 295 4.83 -5.96 8.30
N THR A 296 4.94 -6.97 9.16
CA THR A 296 4.78 -8.38 8.81
C THR A 296 3.39 -8.87 9.18
N ILE A 297 2.71 -9.47 8.22
CA ILE A 297 1.46 -10.18 8.42
C ILE A 297 1.77 -11.67 8.53
N ILE A 298 1.24 -12.33 9.55
CA ILE A 298 1.29 -13.78 9.72
C ILE A 298 -0.12 -14.31 9.43
N PRO A 299 -0.35 -14.83 8.21
CA PRO A 299 -1.65 -15.33 7.83
C PRO A 299 -2.13 -16.42 8.77
N SER A 300 -3.36 -16.31 9.24
CA SER A 300 -4.00 -17.36 10.03
C SER A 300 -5.09 -18.06 9.22
N ASN A 301 -5.08 -19.39 9.21
CA ASN A 301 -6.14 -20.20 8.62
C ASN A 301 -7.40 -20.26 9.51
N ARG A 302 -7.68 -19.20 10.29
CA ARG A 302 -8.90 -19.16 11.10
C ARG A 302 -10.07 -18.80 10.20
N PRO A 303 -11.14 -19.60 10.26
CA PRO A 303 -12.39 -19.28 9.57
C PRO A 303 -13.02 -17.98 10.10
#